data_a090b69b3b39c6fa27c4228db4df6b86
#
_entry.id   a090b69b3b39c6fa27c4228db4df6b86
#
_cell.length_a   1.000
_cell.length_b   1.000
_cell.length_c   1.000
_cell.angle_alpha   90.00
_cell.angle_beta   90.00
_cell.angle_gamma   90.00
#
_symmetry.space_group_name_H-M   'P 1'
#
loop_
_entity.id
_entity.type
_entity.pdbx_description
1 polymer ?
#
loop_
_entity_poly.entity_id
_entity_poly.type
_entity_poly.pdbx_seq_one_letter_code
_entity_poly.pdbx_strand_id
1 'polypeptide(L)' 'MTLKEVNALKKEMASIKEENEILKKAMAIFATRN' A
#
# COMPACT_ATOMS: atom_id res chain seq x y z
N MET A 1 -10.15 -20.19 -9.66
CA MET A 1 -10.26 -19.12 -8.67
C MET A 1 -11.70 -18.83 -8.33
N THR A 2 -12.01 -18.73 -7.06
CA THR A 2 -13.35 -18.39 -6.62
C THR A 2 -13.46 -16.88 -6.45
N LEU A 3 -14.69 -16.38 -6.40
CA LEU A 3 -14.95 -14.97 -6.16
C LEU A 3 -14.36 -14.54 -4.82
N LYS A 4 -14.42 -15.39 -3.83
CA LYS A 4 -13.87 -15.13 -2.51
C LYS A 4 -12.36 -14.90 -2.59
N GLU A 5 -11.67 -15.72 -3.36
CA GLU A 5 -10.22 -15.59 -3.53
C GLU A 5 -9.86 -14.31 -4.27
N VAL A 6 -10.63 -13.97 -5.30
CA VAL A 6 -10.39 -12.74 -6.05
C VAL A 6 -10.57 -11.52 -5.15
N ASN A 7 -11.62 -11.52 -4.34
CA ASN A 7 -11.84 -10.41 -3.41
C ASN A 7 -10.74 -10.29 -2.37
N ALA A 8 -10.23 -11.42 -1.90
CA ALA A 8 -9.11 -11.41 -0.95
C ALA A 8 -7.86 -10.83 -1.59
N LEU A 9 -7.58 -11.19 -2.84
CA LEU A 9 -6.43 -10.64 -3.56
C LEU A 9 -6.57 -9.15 -3.78
N LYS A 10 -7.75 -8.68 -4.11
CA LYS A 10 -8.00 -7.25 -4.28
C LYS A 10 -7.75 -6.48 -3.00
N LYS A 11 -8.16 -7.04 -1.87
CA LYS A 11 -7.93 -6.42 -0.57
C LYS A 11 -6.43 -6.31 -0.27
N GLU A 12 -5.70 -7.38 -0.55
CA GLU A 12 -4.26 -7.37 -0.31
C GLU A 12 -3.56 -6.34 -1.19
N MET A 13 -3.96 -6.24 -2.45
CA MET A 13 -3.37 -5.27 -3.36
C MET A 13 -3.66 -3.85 -2.92
N ALA A 14 -4.87 -3.58 -2.46
CA ALA A 14 -5.21 -2.25 -1.95
C ALA A 14 -4.40 -1.91 -0.70
N SER A 15 -4.19 -2.88 0.17
CA SER A 15 -3.40 -2.69 1.38
C SER A 15 -1.94 -2.39 1.03
N ILE A 16 -1.38 -3.11 0.08
CA ILE A 16 0.00 -2.89 -0.36
C ILE A 16 0.14 -1.50 -0.96
N LYS A 17 -0.83 -1.08 -1.75
CA LYS A 17 -0.81 0.25 -2.36
C LYS A 17 -0.82 1.35 -1.31
N GLU A 18 -1.67 1.19 -0.30
CA GLU A 18 -1.73 2.16 0.80
C GLU A 18 -0.41 2.25 1.55
N GLU A 19 0.17 1.10 1.86
CA GLU A 19 1.44 1.07 2.56
C GLU A 19 2.55 1.73 1.74
N ASN A 20 2.52 1.51 0.42
CA ASN A 20 3.48 2.13 -0.47
C ASN A 20 3.37 3.65 -0.45
N GLU A 21 2.15 4.17 -0.46
CA GLU A 21 1.93 5.60 -0.41
C GLU A 21 2.39 6.19 0.94
N ILE A 22 2.13 5.49 2.02
CA ILE A 22 2.57 5.91 3.34
C ILE A 22 4.09 5.96 3.40
N LEU A 23 4.75 4.95 2.86
CA LEU A 23 6.21 4.90 2.83
C LEU A 23 6.79 6.05 2.01
N LYS A 24 6.17 6.36 0.87
CA LYS A 24 6.61 7.48 0.05
C LYS A 24 6.50 8.80 0.79
N LYS A 25 5.40 9.00 1.50
CA LYS A 25 5.20 10.21 2.30
C LYS A 25 6.22 10.29 3.42
N ALA A 26 6.51 9.17 4.07
CA ALA A 26 7.50 9.13 5.13
C ALA A 26 8.88 9.49 4.60
N MET A 27 9.24 8.95 3.44
CA MET A 27 10.52 9.27 2.83
C MET A 27 10.62 10.73 2.44
N ALA A 28 9.55 11.32 1.94
CA ALA A 28 9.52 12.72 1.60
C ALA A 28 9.73 13.60 2.83
N ILE A 29 9.10 13.24 3.94
CA ILE A 29 9.26 13.96 5.20
C ILE A 29 10.71 13.85 5.69
N PHE A 30 11.28 12.66 5.60
CA PHE A 30 12.67 12.44 5.99
C PHE A 30 13.62 13.30 5.18
N ALA A 31 13.41 13.36 3.88
CA ALA A 31 14.27 14.14 3.00
C ALA A 31 14.18 15.63 3.32
N THR A 32 13.01 16.10 3.70
CA THR A 32 12.80 17.51 4.03
C THR A 32 13.37 17.86 5.39
N ARG A 33 13.31 16.92 6.32
CA ARG A 33 13.77 17.15 7.68
C ARG A 33 15.28 17.20 7.80
N ASN A 34 15.93 16.58 6.85
CA ASN A 34 17.38 16.49 6.84
C ASN A 34 18.01 17.89 6.61
#